data_1444bdfe2cb70f8d068ec02f547bcf5b
#
_entry.id   1444bdfe2cb70f8d068ec02f547bcf5b
#
_cell.length_a   1.000
_cell.length_b   1.000
_cell.length_c   1.000
_cell.angle_alpha   90.00
_cell.angle_beta   90.00
_cell.angle_gamma   90.00
#
_symmetry.space_group_name_H-M   'P 1'
#
loop_
_entity.id
_entity.type
_entity.pdbx_description
1 polymer ?
#
loop_
_entity_poly.entity_id
_entity_poly.type
_entity_poly.pdbx_seq_one_letter_code
_entity_poly.pdbx_strand_id
1 'polypeptide(L)'
;GHYANNLSTHDIPSKNAETYINSVIDIANSISNDKKLKIFLHPGDNSNEERGFSLKPYLEKKIYNKDIEFFYGKINKHINYTNLNIFTYIGTPYNQALSSNIPCVVYNNEKYEPLNNKYRPLYNSMIKNKLMHTNILSLTNHINKNNDTIHEWWNKNEVIKSKNIFCKNFAGKMYDLEKLKKTIQDII
;
A
#
# COMPACT_ATOMS: atom_id res chain seq x y z
N GLY A 1 2.44 -2.42 -12.85
CA GLY A 1 2.80 -1.17 -12.18
C GLY A 1 2.61 -1.28 -10.67
N HIS A 2 3.45 -0.62 -9.90
CA HIS A 2 3.46 -0.67 -8.43
C HIS A 2 3.47 0.73 -7.86
N TYR A 3 3.08 0.85 -6.62
CA TYR A 3 3.09 2.12 -5.91
C TYR A 3 3.82 1.97 -4.60
N ALA A 4 4.69 2.90 -4.29
CA ALA A 4 5.04 3.22 -2.93
C ALA A 4 4.21 4.44 -2.54
N ASN A 5 3.30 4.27 -1.60
CA ASN A 5 2.37 5.32 -1.27
C ASN A 5 2.75 6.01 0.02
N ASN A 6 2.68 7.31 -0.04
CA ASN A 6 2.47 8.25 1.04
C ASN A 6 3.56 8.35 2.11
N LEU A 7 4.46 9.27 1.90
CA LEU A 7 5.26 9.89 2.95
C LEU A 7 4.43 10.97 3.67
N SER A 8 3.29 10.59 4.23
CA SER A 8 2.61 11.48 5.16
C SER A 8 3.45 11.55 6.44
N THR A 9 4.08 12.68 6.68
CA THR A 9 4.85 12.92 7.91
C THR A 9 3.97 12.99 9.17
N HIS A 10 2.65 12.97 9.02
CA HIS A 10 1.72 12.98 10.15
C HIS A 10 1.67 11.65 10.90
N ASP A 11 1.92 10.53 10.20
CA ASP A 11 1.77 9.20 10.78
C ASP A 11 3.11 8.56 11.17
N ILE A 12 4.24 9.13 10.67
CA ILE A 12 5.57 8.60 10.94
C ILE A 12 6.34 9.61 11.77
N PRO A 13 6.75 9.28 13.02
CA PRO A 13 7.60 10.13 13.79
C PRO A 13 8.84 10.55 12.99
N SER A 14 9.23 11.82 13.05
CA SER A 14 10.34 12.39 12.26
C SER A 14 11.63 11.58 12.38
N LYS A 15 11.89 11.00 13.55
CA LYS A 15 13.04 10.10 13.81
C LYS A 15 13.02 8.81 12.98
N ASN A 16 11.86 8.41 12.44
CA ASN A 16 11.69 7.20 11.65
C ASN A 16 11.56 7.51 10.14
N ALA A 17 11.48 8.78 9.75
CA ALA A 17 11.26 9.21 8.37
C ALA A 17 12.35 8.68 7.42
N GLU A 18 13.63 8.78 7.83
CA GLU A 18 14.74 8.27 7.04
C GLU A 18 14.63 6.76 6.81
N THR A 19 14.31 5.99 7.85
CA THR A 19 14.16 4.53 7.73
C THR A 19 12.98 4.17 6.83
N TYR A 20 11.91 4.95 6.88
CA TYR A 20 10.76 4.77 6.00
C TYR A 20 11.15 5.03 4.54
N ILE A 21 11.83 6.14 4.27
CA ILE A 21 12.33 6.47 2.92
C ILE A 21 13.28 5.39 2.41
N ASN A 22 14.21 4.93 3.24
CA ASN A 22 15.12 3.84 2.88
C ASN A 22 14.36 2.54 2.57
N SER A 23 13.29 2.22 3.31
CA SER A 23 12.44 1.06 2.99
C SER A 23 11.80 1.17 1.59
N VAL A 24 11.35 2.35 1.19
CA VAL A 24 10.81 2.60 -0.17
C VAL A 24 11.90 2.37 -1.22
N ILE A 25 13.11 2.89 -0.99
CA ILE A 25 14.27 2.73 -1.87
C ILE A 25 14.63 1.24 -2.00
N ASP A 26 14.73 0.54 -0.88
CA ASP A 26 15.10 -0.88 -0.85
C ASP A 26 14.06 -1.76 -1.56
N ILE A 27 12.76 -1.49 -1.35
CA ILE A 27 11.69 -2.17 -2.07
C ILE A 27 11.83 -1.92 -3.58
N ALA A 28 11.97 -0.67 -4.00
CA ALA A 28 12.07 -0.31 -5.41
C ALA A 28 13.31 -0.95 -6.08
N ASN A 29 14.46 -0.93 -5.41
CA ASN A 29 15.71 -1.52 -5.93
C ASN A 29 15.72 -3.06 -5.95
N SER A 30 14.88 -3.70 -5.11
CA SER A 30 14.78 -5.17 -5.04
C SER A 30 13.73 -5.76 -5.98
N ILE A 31 12.89 -4.94 -6.58
CA ILE A 31 11.94 -5.38 -7.62
C ILE A 31 12.69 -5.51 -8.95
N SER A 32 12.40 -6.60 -9.68
CA SER A 32 13.04 -6.87 -10.97
C SER A 32 12.88 -5.74 -11.97
N ASN A 33 13.93 -5.46 -12.74
CA ASN A 33 13.97 -4.34 -13.72
C ASN A 33 13.08 -4.53 -14.95
N ASP A 34 12.48 -5.70 -15.12
CA ASP A 34 11.46 -5.97 -16.13
C ASP A 34 10.07 -5.40 -15.75
N LYS A 35 9.95 -4.82 -14.56
CA LYS A 35 8.71 -4.27 -14.03
C LYS A 35 8.73 -2.74 -14.04
N LYS A 36 7.66 -2.17 -14.56
CA LYS A 36 7.43 -0.74 -14.47
C LYS A 36 6.94 -0.37 -13.06
N LEU A 37 7.67 0.54 -12.41
CA LEU A 37 7.33 1.05 -11.09
C LEU A 37 6.67 2.43 -11.20
N LYS A 38 5.61 2.63 -10.40
CA LYS A 38 4.97 3.93 -10.23
C LYS A 38 5.03 4.31 -8.76
N ILE A 39 5.71 5.39 -8.43
CA ILE A 39 5.84 5.89 -7.07
C ILE A 39 4.92 7.09 -6.88
N PHE A 40 3.98 6.96 -5.94
CA PHE A 40 3.10 8.05 -5.55
C PHE A 40 3.71 8.82 -4.41
N LEU A 41 3.88 10.12 -4.64
CA LEU A 41 4.32 11.09 -3.66
C LEU A 41 3.12 11.87 -3.14
N HIS A 42 3.20 12.33 -1.89
CA HIS A 42 2.17 13.19 -1.34
C HIS A 42 2.09 14.50 -2.15
N PRO A 43 0.90 15.06 -2.40
CA PRO A 43 0.78 16.32 -3.14
C PRO A 43 1.64 17.47 -2.59
N GLY A 44 1.81 17.53 -1.25
CA GLY A 44 2.68 18.52 -0.61
C GLY A 44 4.18 18.35 -0.90
N ASP A 45 4.61 17.22 -1.47
CA ASP A 45 6.02 17.03 -1.87
C ASP A 45 6.31 17.68 -3.24
N ASN A 46 5.28 18.17 -3.94
CA ASN A 46 5.43 18.89 -5.21
C ASN A 46 5.76 20.38 -5.01
N SER A 47 5.49 20.93 -3.84
CA SER A 47 5.81 22.31 -3.50
C SER A 47 7.11 22.37 -2.70
N ASN A 48 8.22 22.72 -3.37
CA ASN A 48 9.51 22.99 -2.71
C ASN A 48 9.42 24.14 -1.69
N GLU A 49 8.38 24.97 -1.77
CA GLU A 49 8.23 26.19 -0.98
C GLU A 49 7.74 25.90 0.46
N GLU A 50 6.90 24.89 0.65
CA GLU A 50 6.29 24.65 1.98
C GLU A 50 7.14 23.77 2.91
N ARG A 51 8.01 22.91 2.38
CA ARG A 51 8.74 21.91 3.19
C ARG A 51 10.26 22.01 3.13
N GLY A 52 10.82 22.86 2.26
CA GLY A 52 12.28 23.02 2.10
C GLY A 52 13.02 21.77 1.64
N PHE A 53 12.29 20.68 1.31
CA PHE A 53 12.85 19.40 0.89
C PHE A 53 11.95 18.76 -0.16
N SER A 54 12.55 18.38 -1.30
CA SER A 54 11.86 17.61 -2.35
C SER A 54 12.31 16.15 -2.29
N LEU A 55 11.34 15.27 -2.07
CA LEU A 55 11.60 13.83 -1.98
C LEU A 55 11.94 13.21 -3.34
N LYS A 56 11.31 13.68 -4.43
CA LYS A 56 11.49 13.11 -5.76
C LYS A 56 12.95 13.10 -6.21
N PRO A 57 13.72 14.22 -6.22
CA PRO A 57 15.12 14.21 -6.62
C PRO A 57 16.00 13.29 -5.75
N TYR A 58 15.64 13.16 -4.47
CA TYR A 58 16.34 12.24 -3.58
C TYR A 58 16.11 10.78 -3.97
N LEU A 59 14.87 10.40 -4.24
CA LEU A 59 14.52 9.05 -4.67
C LEU A 59 15.11 8.73 -6.04
N GLU A 60 15.03 9.64 -7.02
CA GLU A 60 15.62 9.49 -8.35
C GLU A 60 17.13 9.19 -8.29
N LYS A 61 17.83 9.81 -7.35
CA LYS A 61 19.27 9.57 -7.14
C LYS A 61 19.58 8.22 -6.50
N LYS A 62 18.64 7.65 -5.72
CA LYS A 62 18.87 6.44 -4.90
C LYS A 62 18.24 5.18 -5.46
N ILE A 63 17.27 5.31 -6.35
CA ILE A 63 16.62 4.16 -6.97
C ILE A 63 17.24 3.89 -8.31
N TYR A 64 17.78 2.68 -8.47
CA TYR A 64 18.50 2.26 -9.68
C TYR A 64 17.64 1.54 -10.70
N ASN A 65 16.36 1.29 -10.37
CA ASN A 65 15.41 0.72 -11.32
C ASN A 65 15.17 1.71 -12.46
N LYS A 66 15.30 1.26 -13.71
CA LYS A 66 15.31 2.14 -14.89
C LYS A 66 13.91 2.57 -15.36
N ASP A 67 12.88 1.80 -15.03
CA ASP A 67 11.50 2.09 -15.46
C ASP A 67 10.65 2.58 -14.30
N ILE A 68 10.95 3.79 -13.83
CA ILE A 68 10.27 4.46 -12.73
C ILE A 68 9.52 5.71 -13.21
N GLU A 69 8.27 5.84 -12.79
CA GLU A 69 7.48 7.06 -12.93
C GLU A 69 7.05 7.58 -11.56
N PHE A 70 7.17 8.89 -11.34
CA PHE A 70 6.70 9.56 -10.14
C PHE A 70 5.39 10.30 -10.40
N PHE A 71 4.44 10.10 -9.50
CA PHE A 71 3.11 10.70 -9.57
C PHE A 71 2.78 11.49 -8.32
N TYR A 72 2.00 12.55 -8.51
CA TYR A 72 1.43 13.38 -7.46
C TYR A 72 -0.10 13.38 -7.57
N GLY A 73 -0.79 13.57 -6.46
CA GLY A 73 -2.23 13.77 -6.46
C GLY A 73 -3.03 12.62 -5.84
N LYS A 74 -4.27 12.46 -6.29
CA LYS A 74 -5.22 11.51 -5.70
C LYS A 74 -4.93 10.10 -6.20
N ILE A 75 -4.42 9.25 -5.32
CA ILE A 75 -4.09 7.85 -5.61
C ILE A 75 -5.28 7.07 -6.18
N ASN A 76 -6.51 7.34 -5.73
CA ASN A 76 -7.72 6.64 -6.18
C ASN A 76 -7.92 6.66 -7.70
N LYS A 77 -7.35 7.64 -8.39
CA LYS A 77 -7.40 7.70 -9.85
C LYS A 77 -6.47 6.71 -10.55
N HIS A 78 -5.54 6.12 -9.82
CA HIS A 78 -4.45 5.34 -10.39
C HIS A 78 -4.39 3.89 -9.92
N ILE A 79 -4.91 3.57 -8.74
CA ILE A 79 -4.83 2.22 -8.15
C ILE A 79 -5.50 1.15 -9.01
N ASN A 80 -6.50 1.52 -9.81
CA ASN A 80 -7.21 0.60 -10.71
C ASN A 80 -6.43 0.23 -11.98
N TYR A 81 -5.37 0.98 -12.29
CA TYR A 81 -4.59 0.82 -13.53
C TYR A 81 -3.25 0.13 -13.30
N THR A 82 -3.16 -0.62 -12.21
CA THR A 82 -1.94 -1.35 -11.84
C THR A 82 -2.25 -2.80 -11.55
N ASN A 83 -1.31 -3.66 -11.90
CA ASN A 83 -1.44 -5.10 -11.63
C ASN A 83 -1.39 -5.40 -10.13
N LEU A 84 -0.56 -4.65 -9.38
CA LEU A 84 -0.42 -4.77 -7.94
C LEU A 84 -0.08 -3.42 -7.32
N ASN A 85 -0.73 -3.11 -6.23
CA ASN A 85 -0.45 -1.94 -5.40
C ASN A 85 0.36 -2.34 -4.16
N ILE A 86 1.44 -1.62 -3.88
CA ILE A 86 2.26 -1.82 -2.69
C ILE A 86 2.04 -0.64 -1.75
N PHE A 87 1.56 -0.92 -0.56
CA PHE A 87 1.43 0.07 0.51
C PHE A 87 2.54 -0.14 1.54
N THR A 88 3.06 0.93 2.08
CA THR A 88 4.17 0.91 3.04
C THR A 88 3.70 1.08 4.49
N TYR A 89 2.39 1.13 4.71
CA TYR A 89 1.73 1.13 6.01
C TYR A 89 0.24 0.75 5.87
N ILE A 90 -0.37 0.38 7.00
CA ILE A 90 -1.81 0.09 7.08
C ILE A 90 -2.57 1.40 7.25
N GLY A 91 -3.06 1.95 6.15
CA GLY A 91 -3.80 3.21 6.14
C GLY A 91 -5.07 3.15 5.29
N THR A 92 -5.76 4.29 5.21
CA THR A 92 -7.01 4.41 4.43
C THR A 92 -6.88 3.93 2.98
N PRO A 93 -5.81 4.26 2.22
CA PRO A 93 -5.68 3.79 0.84
C PRO A 93 -5.55 2.26 0.72
N TYR A 94 -4.83 1.61 1.66
CA TYR A 94 -4.74 0.15 1.70
C TYR A 94 -6.10 -0.48 1.99
N ASN A 95 -6.82 0.03 2.98
CA ASN A 95 -8.16 -0.45 3.34
C ASN A 95 -9.15 -0.27 2.18
N GLN A 96 -9.08 0.85 1.46
CA GLN A 96 -9.89 1.10 0.27
C GLN A 96 -9.57 0.12 -0.86
N ALA A 97 -8.28 -0.12 -1.14
CA ALA A 97 -7.87 -1.08 -2.16
C ALA A 97 -8.38 -2.50 -1.85
N LEU A 98 -8.20 -2.97 -0.60
CA LEU A 98 -8.70 -4.28 -0.14
C LEU A 98 -10.22 -4.39 -0.29
N SER A 99 -10.98 -3.40 0.20
CA SER A 99 -12.44 -3.42 0.16
C SER A 99 -13.01 -3.30 -1.25
N SER A 100 -12.29 -2.62 -2.14
CA SER A 100 -12.62 -2.53 -3.57
C SER A 100 -12.13 -3.73 -4.40
N ASN A 101 -11.61 -4.76 -3.76
CA ASN A 101 -11.05 -5.95 -4.41
C ASN A 101 -9.93 -5.67 -5.41
N ILE A 102 -9.13 -4.63 -5.17
CA ILE A 102 -7.99 -4.25 -6.00
C ILE A 102 -6.74 -4.98 -5.48
N PRO A 103 -5.96 -5.68 -6.35
CA PRO A 103 -4.77 -6.39 -5.92
C PRO A 103 -3.79 -5.48 -5.20
N CYS A 104 -3.50 -5.82 -3.94
CA CYS A 104 -2.59 -5.03 -3.12
C CYS A 104 -1.91 -5.86 -2.04
N VAL A 105 -0.75 -5.37 -1.63
CA VAL A 105 0.02 -5.86 -0.49
C VAL A 105 0.43 -4.69 0.40
N VAL A 106 0.69 -4.96 1.66
CA VAL A 106 1.27 -3.97 2.57
C VAL A 106 2.60 -4.46 3.14
N TYR A 107 3.58 -3.58 3.15
CA TYR A 107 4.79 -3.72 3.96
C TYR A 107 4.57 -3.01 5.29
N ASN A 108 4.66 -3.73 6.38
CA ASN A 108 4.52 -3.19 7.73
C ASN A 108 5.78 -3.52 8.55
N ASN A 109 6.55 -2.51 8.87
CA ASN A 109 7.72 -2.68 9.72
C ASN A 109 7.30 -2.60 11.19
N GLU A 110 7.12 -3.74 11.86
CA GLU A 110 6.65 -3.82 13.24
C GLU A 110 7.55 -3.08 14.25
N LYS A 111 8.79 -2.77 13.89
CA LYS A 111 9.68 -1.96 14.73
C LYS A 111 9.17 -0.53 14.87
N TYR A 112 8.51 0.00 13.86
CA TYR A 112 8.02 1.39 13.82
C TYR A 112 6.49 1.47 13.91
N GLU A 113 5.81 0.45 13.40
CA GLU A 113 4.36 0.32 13.41
C GLU A 113 3.95 -1.02 14.04
N PRO A 114 4.01 -1.14 15.37
CA PRO A 114 3.68 -2.38 16.05
C PRO A 114 2.23 -2.76 15.84
N LEU A 115 1.99 -4.01 15.47
CA LEU A 115 0.66 -4.55 15.28
C LEU A 115 -0.05 -4.79 16.62
N ASN A 116 -1.31 -4.41 16.71
CA ASN A 116 -2.10 -4.61 17.92
C ASN A 116 -2.30 -6.10 18.21
N ASN A 117 -1.87 -6.55 19.39
CA ASN A 117 -1.91 -7.95 19.80
C ASN A 117 -3.33 -8.56 19.82
N LYS A 118 -4.36 -7.75 20.04
CA LYS A 118 -5.77 -8.18 19.96
C LYS A 118 -6.12 -8.81 18.60
N TYR A 119 -5.49 -8.31 17.54
CA TYR A 119 -5.74 -8.75 16.17
C TYR A 119 -4.61 -9.60 15.59
N ARG A 120 -3.66 -10.07 16.43
CA ARG A 120 -2.50 -10.86 15.98
C ARG A 120 -2.88 -12.08 15.12
N PRO A 121 -3.91 -12.88 15.45
CA PRO A 121 -4.31 -14.00 14.60
C PRO A 121 -4.71 -13.59 13.19
N LEU A 122 -5.38 -12.42 13.06
CA LEU A 122 -5.74 -11.86 11.76
C LEU A 122 -4.50 -11.43 10.97
N TYR A 123 -3.60 -10.68 11.59
CA TYR A 123 -2.35 -10.27 10.93
C TYR A 123 -1.49 -11.46 10.51
N ASN A 124 -1.42 -12.51 11.34
CA ASN A 124 -0.72 -13.76 10.99
C ASN A 124 -1.35 -14.43 9.76
N SER A 125 -2.67 -14.41 9.64
CA SER A 125 -3.36 -14.88 8.43
C SER A 125 -2.99 -14.04 7.19
N MET A 126 -2.95 -12.72 7.33
CA MET A 126 -2.54 -11.81 6.25
C MET A 126 -1.09 -12.06 5.82
N ILE A 127 -0.18 -12.25 6.77
CA ILE A 127 1.24 -12.55 6.52
C ILE A 127 1.40 -13.91 5.84
N LYS A 128 0.73 -14.96 6.36
CA LYS A 128 0.75 -16.31 5.77
C LYS A 128 0.31 -16.28 4.32
N ASN A 129 -0.73 -15.54 3.99
CA ASN A 129 -1.31 -15.47 2.66
C ASN A 129 -0.72 -14.33 1.79
N LYS A 130 0.39 -13.73 2.24
CA LYS A 130 1.16 -12.72 1.48
C LYS A 130 0.42 -11.41 1.17
N LEU A 131 -0.65 -11.11 1.89
CA LEU A 131 -1.33 -9.82 1.85
C LEU A 131 -0.58 -8.76 2.67
N MET A 132 0.22 -9.22 3.66
CA MET A 132 1.06 -8.39 4.51
C MET A 132 2.47 -8.98 4.58
N HIS A 133 3.48 -8.13 4.59
CA HIS A 133 4.88 -8.48 4.74
C HIS A 133 5.53 -7.65 5.84
N THR A 134 6.31 -8.28 6.69
CA THR A 134 7.04 -7.62 7.80
C THR A 134 8.53 -7.44 7.49
N ASN A 135 8.99 -7.96 6.34
CA ASN A 135 10.33 -7.72 5.83
C ASN A 135 10.32 -7.56 4.30
N ILE A 136 11.28 -6.79 3.80
CA ILE A 136 11.38 -6.42 2.39
C ILE A 136 11.65 -7.63 1.50
N LEU A 137 12.51 -8.54 1.94
CA LEU A 137 12.84 -9.74 1.15
C LEU A 137 11.62 -10.62 0.90
N SER A 138 10.76 -10.80 1.91
CA SER A 138 9.49 -11.54 1.73
C SER A 138 8.58 -10.86 0.72
N LEU A 139 8.48 -9.52 0.77
CA LEU A 139 7.68 -8.73 -0.15
C LEU A 139 8.19 -8.85 -1.59
N THR A 140 9.47 -8.55 -1.80
CA THR A 140 10.05 -8.50 -3.13
C THR A 140 10.14 -9.87 -3.79
N ASN A 141 10.43 -10.92 -3.02
CA ASN A 141 10.34 -12.30 -3.51
C ASN A 141 8.92 -12.68 -3.94
N HIS A 142 7.90 -12.25 -3.18
CA HIS A 142 6.52 -12.51 -3.57
C HIS A 142 6.16 -11.81 -4.89
N ILE A 143 6.54 -10.54 -5.03
CA ILE A 143 6.26 -9.76 -6.24
C ILE A 143 7.03 -10.32 -7.45
N ASN A 144 8.32 -10.58 -7.28
CA ASN A 144 9.16 -11.05 -8.38
C ASN A 144 8.75 -12.44 -8.90
N LYS A 145 8.28 -13.33 -8.01
CA LYS A 145 7.83 -14.69 -8.37
C LYS A 145 6.43 -14.73 -9.01
N ASN A 146 5.56 -13.77 -8.70
CA ASN A 146 4.16 -13.82 -9.11
C ASN A 146 3.80 -12.74 -10.14
N ASN A 147 4.77 -12.27 -10.92
CA ASN A 147 4.55 -11.17 -11.88
C ASN A 147 3.34 -11.43 -12.78
N ASP A 148 3.31 -12.58 -13.44
CA ASP A 148 2.27 -12.93 -14.41
C ASP A 148 1.07 -13.64 -13.78
N THR A 149 1.22 -14.10 -12.53
CA THR A 149 0.20 -14.88 -11.79
C THR A 149 -0.40 -14.12 -10.62
N ILE A 150 -0.21 -12.80 -10.54
CA ILE A 150 -0.69 -11.99 -9.42
C ILE A 150 -2.21 -12.08 -9.24
N HIS A 151 -2.96 -12.15 -10.34
CA HIS A 151 -4.41 -12.30 -10.30
C HIS A 151 -4.82 -13.70 -9.85
N GLU A 152 -4.07 -14.74 -10.19
CA GLU A 152 -4.31 -16.10 -9.69
C GLU A 152 -4.09 -16.17 -8.18
N TRP A 153 -2.97 -15.60 -7.69
CA TRP A 153 -2.72 -15.50 -6.26
C TRP A 153 -3.83 -14.72 -5.55
N TRP A 154 -4.25 -13.57 -6.09
CA TRP A 154 -5.27 -12.70 -5.49
C TRP A 154 -6.62 -13.39 -5.34
N ASN A 155 -6.94 -14.32 -6.25
CA ASN A 155 -8.20 -15.07 -6.27
C ASN A 155 -8.14 -16.43 -5.55
N LYS A 156 -7.04 -16.77 -4.89
CA LYS A 156 -6.98 -17.99 -4.06
C LYS A 156 -7.95 -17.89 -2.88
N ASN A 157 -8.62 -18.99 -2.56
CA ASN A 157 -9.63 -19.04 -1.49
C ASN A 157 -9.10 -18.56 -0.14
N GLU A 158 -7.86 -18.94 0.23
CA GLU A 158 -7.22 -18.50 1.47
C GLU A 158 -6.92 -17.01 1.49
N VAL A 159 -6.57 -16.42 0.36
CA VAL A 159 -6.35 -14.97 0.21
C VAL A 159 -7.67 -14.22 0.36
N ILE A 160 -8.70 -14.67 -0.36
CA ILE A 160 -10.06 -14.10 -0.27
C ILE A 160 -10.58 -14.17 1.18
N LYS A 161 -10.42 -15.29 1.85
CA LYS A 161 -10.86 -15.47 3.24
C LYS A 161 -10.16 -14.49 4.18
N SER A 162 -8.82 -14.38 4.08
CA SER A 162 -8.04 -13.46 4.92
C SER A 162 -8.42 -12.01 4.68
N LYS A 163 -8.56 -11.62 3.41
CA LYS A 163 -8.99 -10.28 2.98
C LYS A 163 -10.37 -9.93 3.55
N ASN A 164 -11.35 -10.83 3.41
CA ASN A 164 -12.71 -10.60 3.90
C ASN A 164 -12.78 -10.42 5.42
N ILE A 165 -12.00 -11.23 6.17
CA ILE A 165 -11.92 -11.10 7.63
C ILE A 165 -11.28 -9.77 8.00
N PHE A 166 -10.21 -9.35 7.31
CA PHE A 166 -9.56 -8.07 7.55
C PHE A 166 -10.52 -6.91 7.26
N CYS A 167 -11.17 -6.90 6.10
CA CYS A 167 -12.11 -5.85 5.71
C CYS A 167 -13.28 -5.74 6.69
N LYS A 168 -13.80 -6.87 7.18
CA LYS A 168 -14.87 -6.88 8.20
C LYS A 168 -14.48 -6.15 9.48
N ASN A 169 -13.20 -6.20 9.86
CA ASN A 169 -12.70 -5.59 11.10
C ASN A 169 -12.25 -4.14 10.94
N PHE A 170 -11.67 -3.76 9.77
CA PHE A 170 -10.94 -2.51 9.63
C PHE A 170 -11.38 -1.62 8.46
N ALA A 171 -11.91 -2.19 7.38
CA ALA A 171 -12.27 -1.40 6.19
C ALA A 171 -13.76 -1.02 6.14
N GLY A 172 -14.55 -1.50 7.09
CA GLY A 172 -16.00 -1.36 7.05
C GLY A 172 -16.64 -2.17 5.90
N LYS A 173 -17.96 -2.29 5.91
CA LYS A 173 -18.71 -2.65 4.70
C LYS A 173 -18.66 -1.43 3.78
N MET A 174 -18.36 -1.61 2.49
CA MET A 174 -18.79 -0.62 1.50
C MET A 174 -20.21 -0.25 1.85
N TYR A 175 -20.46 1.02 2.09
CA TYR A 175 -21.82 1.48 2.36
C TYR A 175 -22.67 1.03 1.18
N ASP A 176 -23.67 0.21 1.47
CA ASP A 176 -24.74 -0.07 0.53
C ASP A 176 -25.43 1.28 0.25
N LEU A 177 -25.12 1.87 -0.90
CA LEU A 177 -25.63 3.18 -1.29
C LEU A 177 -27.14 3.22 -1.26
N GLU A 178 -27.80 2.09 -1.56
CA GLU A 178 -29.26 1.97 -1.49
C GLU A 178 -29.74 2.02 -0.04
N LYS A 179 -29.03 1.36 0.86
CA LYS A 179 -29.32 1.41 2.30
C LYS A 179 -29.08 2.79 2.88
N LEU A 180 -28.01 3.49 2.45
CA LEU A 180 -27.72 4.86 2.85
C LEU A 180 -28.79 5.82 2.35
N LYS A 181 -29.21 5.72 1.08
CA LYS A 181 -30.29 6.52 0.48
C LYS A 181 -31.60 6.31 1.27
N LYS A 182 -31.96 5.04 1.56
CA LYS A 182 -33.14 4.73 2.34
C LYS A 182 -33.07 5.32 3.74
N THR A 183 -31.94 5.21 4.44
CA THR A 183 -31.78 5.81 5.77
C THR A 183 -31.90 7.33 5.73
N ILE A 184 -31.38 8.00 4.70
CA ILE A 184 -31.54 9.46 4.53
C ILE A 184 -33.00 9.83 4.25
N GLN A 185 -33.72 9.06 3.43
CA GLN A 185 -35.13 9.29 3.14
C GLN A 185 -36.04 9.08 4.38
N ASP A 186 -35.65 8.16 5.27
CA ASP A 186 -36.39 7.91 6.52
C ASP A 186 -36.17 8.99 7.60
N ILE A 187 -35.18 9.92 7.38
CA ILE A 187 -34.83 11.01 8.32
C ILE A 187 -35.43 12.37 7.88
N ILE A 188 -35.78 12.50 6.61
CA ILE A 188 -36.37 13.71 6.02
C ILE A 188 -37.87 13.61 6.00
#